data_324682bf9d204cbdcf6c47d842204428
#
_entry.id   324682bf9d204cbdcf6c47d842204428
#
_cell.length_a   1.000
_cell.length_b   1.000
_cell.length_c   1.000
_cell.angle_alpha   90.00
_cell.angle_beta   90.00
_cell.angle_gamma   90.00
#
_symmetry.space_group_name_H-M   'P 1'
#
loop_
_entity.id
_entity.type
_entity.pdbx_description
1 polymer ?
#
loop_
_entity_poly.entity_id
_entity_poly.type
_entity_poly.pdbx_seq_one_letter_code
_entity_poly.pdbx_strand_id
1 'polypeptide(L)'
;CEGMLYEDLYSMITANNPETYHRSNFYYNGKVKQWSIDFNADGLWSDSKITQFTEEDIREGSQTNEDRHVTTKSTESNELYASKLVVSHPIGKGELSFGGEYSHNKRNTTYFNEEGILENDLAMIKEDATSAFIEYSRAFNKLQIQAGLRYEHTGFDYYDNGEYMAQQSKNYNHVFPSVTLGFPLKDAQMQLSYSSDISRPAYWDLRSNTTYVNRYMYSKGNPFLMPSITHNIALNASYKWMNLYLGYSHIKDAITSQTIAYSE
;
A
#
# COMPACT_ATOMS: atom_id res chain seq x y z
N CYS A 1 -34.77 -28.09 -6.78
CA CYS A 1 -35.22 -26.91 -7.51
C CYS A 1 -34.46 -26.87 -8.82
N GLU A 2 -35.13 -27.12 -9.91
CA GLU A 2 -34.59 -26.82 -11.23
C GLU A 2 -34.60 -25.29 -11.35
N GLY A 3 -33.40 -24.68 -11.28
CA GLY A 3 -33.25 -23.26 -11.51
C GLY A 3 -33.49 -22.96 -12.98
N MET A 4 -34.60 -22.33 -13.32
CA MET A 4 -34.76 -21.71 -14.62
C MET A 4 -33.79 -20.49 -14.66
N LEU A 5 -32.94 -20.47 -15.69
CA LEU A 5 -32.15 -19.28 -16.02
C LEU A 5 -33.15 -18.18 -16.40
N TYR A 6 -33.23 -17.13 -15.56
CA TYR A 6 -34.22 -16.08 -15.78
C TYR A 6 -33.61 -14.96 -16.66
N GLU A 7 -32.35 -14.72 -16.52
CA GLU A 7 -31.62 -13.64 -17.20
C GLU A 7 -30.14 -14.00 -17.38
N ASP A 8 -29.57 -13.64 -18.51
CA ASP A 8 -28.13 -13.78 -18.79
C ASP A 8 -27.55 -12.41 -19.16
N LEU A 9 -26.54 -11.97 -18.40
CA LEU A 9 -25.79 -10.75 -18.67
C LEU A 9 -24.47 -11.12 -19.34
N TYR A 10 -24.28 -10.68 -20.57
CA TYR A 10 -22.98 -10.66 -21.23
C TYR A 10 -22.38 -9.26 -21.11
N SER A 11 -21.19 -9.15 -20.53
CA SER A 11 -20.46 -7.89 -20.39
C SER A 11 -19.09 -8.01 -21.02
N MET A 12 -18.78 -7.16 -21.98
CA MET A 12 -17.48 -7.04 -22.62
C MET A 12 -16.82 -5.73 -22.21
N ILE A 13 -15.63 -5.81 -21.62
CA ILE A 13 -14.86 -4.65 -21.18
C ILE A 13 -13.59 -4.53 -22.02
N THR A 14 -13.45 -3.41 -22.70
CA THR A 14 -12.23 -3.05 -23.43
C THR A 14 -11.58 -1.84 -22.74
N ALA A 15 -10.32 -1.96 -22.35
CA ALA A 15 -9.59 -0.87 -21.71
C ALA A 15 -8.30 -0.55 -22.47
N ASN A 16 -8.03 0.74 -22.62
CA ASN A 16 -6.75 1.27 -23.09
C ASN A 16 -6.13 2.10 -21.94
N ASN A 17 -4.92 1.75 -21.55
CA ASN A 17 -4.24 2.34 -20.39
C ASN A 17 -2.78 2.72 -20.72
N PRO A 18 -2.55 3.77 -21.53
CA PRO A 18 -1.20 4.30 -21.71
C PRO A 18 -0.71 4.94 -20.42
N GLU A 19 0.51 4.57 -20.02
CA GLU A 19 1.19 5.13 -18.85
C GLU A 19 2.55 5.66 -19.26
N THR A 20 2.93 6.81 -18.72
CA THR A 20 4.26 7.41 -18.83
C THR A 20 4.80 7.66 -17.45
N TYR A 21 6.03 7.26 -17.19
CA TYR A 21 6.69 7.52 -15.92
C TYR A 21 8.13 7.97 -16.10
N HIS A 22 8.57 8.84 -15.20
CA HIS A 22 9.94 9.29 -15.06
C HIS A 22 10.41 8.98 -13.64
N ARG A 23 11.59 8.39 -13.53
CA ARG A 23 12.21 8.08 -12.25
C ARG A 23 13.60 8.66 -12.18
N SER A 24 13.94 9.25 -11.04
CA SER A 24 15.29 9.65 -10.70
C SER A 24 15.68 9.02 -9.37
N ASN A 25 16.93 8.61 -9.25
CA ASN A 25 17.49 8.12 -7.99
C ASN A 25 18.88 8.69 -7.81
N PHE A 26 19.18 9.17 -6.62
CA PHE A 26 20.51 9.53 -6.16
C PHE A 26 20.85 8.67 -4.95
N TYR A 27 21.98 7.99 -5.02
CA TYR A 27 22.46 7.13 -3.94
C TYR A 27 23.90 7.46 -3.59
N TYR A 28 24.17 7.56 -2.30
CA TYR A 28 25.51 7.73 -1.74
C TYR A 28 25.74 6.70 -0.63
N ASN A 29 26.81 5.94 -0.73
CA ASN A 29 27.31 5.07 0.34
C ASN A 29 28.79 5.36 0.57
N GLY A 30 29.15 5.68 1.81
CA GLY A 30 30.51 6.06 2.13
C GLY A 30 30.87 5.86 3.59
N LYS A 31 32.17 5.93 3.89
CA LYS A 31 32.71 5.88 5.25
C LYS A 31 33.55 7.10 5.55
N VAL A 32 33.32 7.69 6.71
CA VAL A 32 34.16 8.76 7.26
C VAL A 32 34.68 8.28 8.62
N LYS A 33 35.94 7.87 8.69
CA LYS A 33 36.54 7.18 9.84
C LYS A 33 35.73 5.90 10.16
N GLN A 34 35.08 5.85 11.33
CA GLN A 34 34.28 4.71 11.79
C GLN A 34 32.78 4.86 11.48
N TRP A 35 32.37 6.01 10.91
CA TRP A 35 31.00 6.28 10.53
C TRP A 35 30.72 5.75 9.13
N SER A 36 29.71 4.92 8.99
CA SER A 36 29.14 4.56 7.69
C SER A 36 27.93 5.46 7.43
N ILE A 37 27.84 6.01 6.23
CA ILE A 37 26.75 6.89 5.81
C ILE A 37 26.13 6.29 4.56
N ASP A 38 24.84 6.08 4.59
CA ASP A 38 24.03 5.63 3.47
C ASP A 38 22.90 6.64 3.25
N PHE A 39 22.87 7.25 2.08
CA PHE A 39 21.86 8.22 1.71
C PHE A 39 21.22 7.83 0.38
N ASN A 40 19.91 7.84 0.34
CA ASN A 40 19.12 7.62 -0.86
C ASN A 40 18.10 8.73 -1.05
N ALA A 41 17.92 9.18 -2.28
CA ALA A 41 16.87 10.13 -2.66
C ALA A 41 16.24 9.69 -3.99
N ASP A 42 14.92 9.60 -4.00
CA ASP A 42 14.11 9.15 -5.12
C ASP A 42 13.13 10.24 -5.55
N GLY A 43 12.91 10.33 -6.85
CA GLY A 43 11.82 11.09 -7.45
C GLY A 43 11.09 10.22 -8.48
N LEU A 44 9.78 10.21 -8.44
CA LEU A 44 8.92 9.53 -9.41
C LEU A 44 7.80 10.48 -9.84
N TRP A 45 7.58 10.56 -11.13
CA TRP A 45 6.45 11.25 -11.77
C TRP A 45 5.81 10.28 -12.75
N SER A 46 4.51 10.09 -12.63
CA SER A 46 3.77 9.24 -13.56
C SER A 46 2.45 9.86 -13.94
N ASP A 47 2.07 9.66 -15.21
CA ASP A 47 0.80 10.02 -15.78
C ASP A 47 0.18 8.82 -16.48
N SER A 48 -1.06 8.53 -16.18
CA SER A 48 -1.84 7.45 -16.77
C SER A 48 -3.19 7.97 -17.24
N LYS A 49 -3.65 7.48 -18.40
CA LYS A 49 -4.96 7.79 -18.97
C LYS A 49 -5.67 6.49 -19.29
N ILE A 50 -6.71 6.18 -18.56
CA ILE A 50 -7.48 4.96 -18.73
C ILE A 50 -8.78 5.32 -19.43
N THR A 51 -9.02 4.73 -20.60
CA THR A 51 -10.33 4.76 -21.25
C THR A 51 -10.87 3.35 -21.25
N GLN A 52 -12.01 3.17 -20.62
CA GLN A 52 -12.69 1.88 -20.55
C GLN A 52 -14.03 2.01 -21.23
N PHE A 53 -14.30 1.08 -22.12
CA PHE A 53 -15.57 0.91 -22.80
C PHE A 53 -16.20 -0.41 -22.37
N THR A 54 -17.43 -0.36 -21.87
CA THR A 54 -18.19 -1.52 -21.40
C THR A 54 -19.44 -1.65 -22.25
N GLU A 55 -19.60 -2.79 -22.92
CA GLU A 55 -20.81 -3.17 -23.64
C GLU A 55 -21.51 -4.27 -22.87
N GLU A 56 -22.80 -4.13 -22.66
CA GLU A 56 -23.63 -5.09 -21.94
C GLU A 56 -24.87 -5.45 -22.71
N ASP A 57 -25.06 -6.75 -22.92
CA ASP A 57 -26.26 -7.33 -23.52
C ASP A 57 -27.00 -8.14 -22.45
N ILE A 58 -28.29 -7.88 -22.29
CA ILE A 58 -29.17 -8.70 -21.45
C ILE A 58 -30.01 -9.57 -22.36
N ARG A 59 -30.05 -10.87 -22.06
CA ARG A 59 -30.87 -11.85 -22.72
C ARG A 59 -31.84 -12.47 -21.73
N GLU A 60 -33.10 -12.37 -22.03
CA GLU A 60 -34.18 -13.02 -21.31
C GLU A 60 -34.77 -14.11 -22.24
N GLY A 61 -34.42 -15.39 -21.99
CA GLY A 61 -34.71 -16.48 -22.89
C GLY A 61 -34.01 -16.36 -24.24
N SER A 62 -34.75 -16.19 -25.34
CA SER A 62 -34.21 -16.05 -26.71
C SER A 62 -34.21 -14.61 -27.23
N GLN A 63 -34.67 -13.65 -26.44
CA GLN A 63 -34.71 -12.21 -26.83
C GLN A 63 -33.59 -11.43 -26.14
N THR A 64 -32.90 -10.62 -26.94
CA THR A 64 -31.99 -9.58 -26.38
C THR A 64 -32.89 -8.39 -25.99
N ASN A 65 -32.94 -8.08 -24.70
CA ASN A 65 -33.91 -7.11 -24.20
C ASN A 65 -33.33 -5.71 -24.04
N GLU A 66 -32.05 -5.56 -23.75
CA GLU A 66 -31.48 -4.25 -23.52
C GLU A 66 -29.96 -4.25 -23.69
N ASP A 67 -29.46 -3.37 -24.53
CA ASP A 67 -28.05 -3.09 -24.70
C ASP A 67 -27.68 -1.84 -23.88
N ARG A 68 -26.55 -1.89 -23.19
CA ARG A 68 -25.99 -0.74 -22.47
C ARG A 68 -24.56 -0.51 -22.86
N HIS A 69 -24.22 0.73 -23.15
CA HIS A 69 -22.85 1.17 -23.40
C HIS A 69 -22.43 2.14 -22.30
N VAL A 70 -21.26 1.92 -21.73
CA VAL A 70 -20.70 2.77 -20.68
C VAL A 70 -19.26 3.07 -20.99
N THR A 71 -18.97 4.37 -21.21
CA THR A 71 -17.61 4.86 -21.45
C THR A 71 -17.12 5.61 -20.23
N THR A 72 -16.03 5.14 -19.63
CA THR A 72 -15.38 5.83 -18.53
C THR A 72 -13.98 6.25 -18.92
N LYS A 73 -13.61 7.47 -18.53
CA LYS A 73 -12.28 8.03 -18.73
C LYS A 73 -11.71 8.43 -17.37
N SER A 74 -10.57 7.87 -17.01
CA SER A 74 -9.84 8.24 -15.81
C SER A 74 -8.46 8.76 -16.16
N THR A 75 -8.02 9.81 -15.49
CA THR A 75 -6.63 10.23 -15.54
C THR A 75 -6.04 10.13 -14.13
N GLU A 76 -4.83 9.66 -14.03
CA GLU A 76 -4.08 9.61 -12.78
C GLU A 76 -2.73 10.27 -13.00
N SER A 77 -2.37 11.24 -12.17
CA SER A 77 -1.02 11.77 -12.10
C SER A 77 -0.48 11.60 -10.68
N ASN A 78 0.78 11.19 -10.59
CA ASN A 78 1.42 10.90 -9.33
C ASN A 78 2.81 11.52 -9.27
N GLU A 79 3.09 12.24 -8.19
CA GLU A 79 4.37 12.84 -7.86
C GLU A 79 4.84 12.28 -6.52
N LEU A 80 5.97 11.58 -6.51
CA LEU A 80 6.57 11.03 -5.31
C LEU A 80 8.00 11.50 -5.16
N TYR A 81 8.32 11.97 -3.97
CA TYR A 81 9.68 12.26 -3.52
C TYR A 81 9.95 11.49 -2.24
N ALA A 82 11.08 10.83 -2.16
CA ALA A 82 11.49 10.14 -0.95
C ALA A 82 12.97 10.36 -0.68
N SER A 83 13.34 10.44 0.60
CA SER A 83 14.73 10.49 1.01
C SER A 83 14.93 9.68 2.29
N LYS A 84 16.07 8.99 2.39
CA LYS A 84 16.45 8.18 3.53
C LYS A 84 17.94 8.39 3.84
N LEU A 85 18.23 8.66 5.10
CA LEU A 85 19.58 8.72 5.63
C LEU A 85 19.74 7.67 6.73
N VAL A 86 20.76 6.85 6.61
CA VAL A 86 21.19 5.92 7.65
C VAL A 86 22.62 6.21 8.01
N VAL A 87 22.90 6.34 9.31
CA VAL A 87 24.24 6.53 9.85
C VAL A 87 24.51 5.41 10.83
N SER A 88 25.62 4.69 10.65
CA SER A 88 26.02 3.59 11.51
C SER A 88 27.41 3.87 12.12
N HIS A 89 27.58 3.44 13.36
CA HIS A 89 28.83 3.56 14.09
C HIS A 89 29.07 2.35 15.00
N PRO A 90 30.27 1.74 15.02
CA PRO A 90 30.59 0.69 15.95
C PRO A 90 30.61 1.21 17.38
N ILE A 91 29.87 0.59 18.31
CA ILE A 91 29.85 0.90 19.72
C ILE A 91 30.24 -0.35 20.51
N GLY A 92 31.45 -0.32 21.08
CA GLY A 92 32.02 -1.48 21.78
C GLY A 92 32.18 -2.68 20.85
N LYS A 93 31.45 -3.78 21.12
CA LYS A 93 31.42 -4.99 20.28
C LYS A 93 30.16 -5.11 19.42
N GLY A 94 29.40 -4.02 19.30
CA GLY A 94 28.18 -3.95 18.50
C GLY A 94 28.22 -2.79 17.53
N GLU A 95 27.12 -2.60 16.81
CA GLU A 95 26.89 -1.50 15.88
C GLU A 95 25.59 -0.79 16.22
N LEU A 96 25.65 0.51 16.29
CA LEU A 96 24.48 1.38 16.42
C LEU A 96 24.23 2.03 15.06
N SER A 97 23.00 1.87 14.56
CA SER A 97 22.50 2.56 13.38
C SER A 97 21.33 3.46 13.76
N PHE A 98 21.28 4.65 13.20
CA PHE A 98 20.15 5.56 13.34
C PHE A 98 19.96 6.36 12.07
N GLY A 99 18.78 6.91 11.90
CA GLY A 99 18.49 7.66 10.71
C GLY A 99 17.08 8.22 10.65
N GLY A 100 16.75 8.76 9.51
CA GLY A 100 15.44 9.31 9.22
C GLY A 100 15.05 9.06 7.77
N GLU A 101 13.77 9.13 7.53
CA GLU A 101 13.17 8.97 6.23
C GLU A 101 12.03 9.98 6.07
N TYR A 102 11.94 10.59 4.92
CA TYR A 102 10.86 11.47 4.52
C TYR A 102 10.33 11.03 3.17
N SER A 103 9.02 11.00 3.03
CA SER A 103 8.37 10.82 1.74
C SER A 103 7.20 11.80 1.60
N HIS A 104 7.06 12.33 0.39
CA HIS A 104 5.95 13.14 -0.05
C HIS A 104 5.33 12.48 -1.28
N ASN A 105 4.04 12.25 -1.25
CA ASN A 105 3.28 11.73 -2.38
C ASN A 105 2.08 12.64 -2.65
N LYS A 106 1.94 13.08 -3.90
CA LYS A 106 0.77 13.81 -4.37
C LYS A 106 0.18 13.07 -5.56
N ARG A 107 -1.09 12.72 -5.45
CA ARG A 107 -1.84 12.01 -6.48
C ARG A 107 -3.09 12.78 -6.84
N ASN A 108 -3.29 13.01 -8.15
CA ASN A 108 -4.54 13.53 -8.68
C ASN A 108 -5.21 12.42 -9.49
N THR A 109 -6.51 12.30 -9.33
CA THR A 109 -7.33 11.32 -10.07
C THR A 109 -8.57 12.03 -10.57
N THR A 110 -8.88 11.85 -11.85
CA THR A 110 -10.17 12.27 -12.43
C THR A 110 -10.95 11.04 -12.85
N TYR A 111 -12.24 11.10 -12.72
CA TYR A 111 -13.15 10.09 -13.25
C TYR A 111 -14.28 10.79 -14.00
N PHE A 112 -14.48 10.41 -15.24
CA PHE A 112 -15.50 10.97 -16.11
C PHE A 112 -16.29 9.85 -16.78
N ASN A 113 -17.63 9.91 -16.71
CA ASN A 113 -18.54 9.01 -17.39
C ASN A 113 -19.30 9.76 -18.47
N GLU A 114 -19.14 9.38 -19.74
CA GLU A 114 -19.70 10.11 -20.89
C GLU A 114 -21.22 10.05 -20.91
N GLU A 115 -21.82 8.93 -20.52
CA GLU A 115 -23.27 8.72 -20.53
C GLU A 115 -23.98 9.29 -19.30
N GLY A 116 -23.22 9.80 -18.32
CA GLY A 116 -23.77 10.42 -17.11
C GLY A 116 -24.49 9.43 -16.17
N ILE A 117 -24.18 8.15 -16.25
CA ILE A 117 -24.71 7.10 -15.36
C ILE A 117 -24.19 7.28 -13.93
N LEU A 118 -22.96 7.78 -13.81
CA LEU A 118 -22.28 8.08 -12.56
C LEU A 118 -21.79 9.52 -12.56
N GLU A 119 -21.69 10.10 -11.37
CA GLU A 119 -21.14 11.42 -11.18
C GLU A 119 -19.64 11.46 -11.53
N ASN A 120 -19.21 12.54 -12.15
CA ASN A 120 -17.82 12.81 -12.39
C ASN A 120 -17.13 13.18 -11.09
N ASP A 121 -15.85 12.83 -10.97
CA ASP A 121 -15.08 13.02 -9.75
C ASP A 121 -13.68 13.57 -10.05
N LEU A 122 -13.22 14.44 -9.15
CA LEU A 122 -11.86 14.97 -9.15
C LEU A 122 -11.29 14.86 -7.73
N ALA A 123 -10.50 13.85 -7.48
CA ALA A 123 -9.87 13.66 -6.18
C ALA A 123 -8.38 14.00 -6.22
N MET A 124 -7.89 14.64 -5.16
CA MET A 124 -6.46 14.85 -4.92
C MET A 124 -6.11 14.38 -3.52
N ILE A 125 -5.04 13.61 -3.43
CA ILE A 125 -4.47 13.13 -2.17
C ILE A 125 -3.05 13.65 -2.05
N LYS A 126 -2.71 14.16 -0.86
CA LYS A 126 -1.33 14.45 -0.47
C LYS A 126 -1.01 13.63 0.78
N GLU A 127 0.12 12.96 0.76
CA GLU A 127 0.62 12.21 1.91
C GLU A 127 2.06 12.58 2.19
N ASP A 128 2.33 13.02 3.40
CA ASP A 128 3.65 13.32 3.93
C ASP A 128 3.96 12.36 5.08
N ALA A 129 5.00 11.55 4.94
CA ALA A 129 5.45 10.66 6.00
C ALA A 129 6.87 11.00 6.42
N THR A 130 7.07 11.18 7.72
CA THR A 130 8.39 11.43 8.32
C THR A 130 8.65 10.37 9.37
N SER A 131 9.79 9.72 9.31
CA SER A 131 10.18 8.74 10.32
C SER A 131 11.59 8.97 10.84
N ALA A 132 11.81 8.56 12.09
CA ALA A 132 13.12 8.46 12.71
C ALA A 132 13.27 7.06 13.31
N PHE A 133 14.45 6.49 13.23
CA PHE A 133 14.72 5.16 13.76
C PHE A 133 16.09 5.04 14.39
N ILE A 134 16.20 4.07 15.30
CA ILE A 134 17.43 3.65 15.94
C ILE A 134 17.43 2.13 16.02
N GLU A 135 18.58 1.54 15.77
CA GLU A 135 18.79 0.09 15.82
C GLU A 135 20.16 -0.21 16.43
N TYR A 136 20.22 -1.20 17.28
CA TYR A 136 21.47 -1.72 17.83
C TYR A 136 21.58 -3.21 17.54
N SER A 137 22.74 -3.62 17.05
CA SER A 137 23.07 -5.02 16.80
C SER A 137 24.36 -5.42 17.51
N ARG A 138 24.38 -6.61 18.10
CA ARG A 138 25.55 -7.17 18.78
C ARG A 138 25.56 -8.68 18.80
N ALA A 139 26.76 -9.25 18.64
CA ALA A 139 27.01 -10.66 18.90
C ALA A 139 27.63 -10.85 20.31
N PHE A 140 27.01 -11.71 21.11
CA PHE A 140 27.49 -12.16 22.43
C PHE A 140 27.84 -13.64 22.34
N ASN A 141 29.10 -13.99 22.16
CA ASN A 141 29.51 -15.35 21.89
C ASN A 141 28.73 -15.96 20.69
N LYS A 142 27.73 -16.81 21.04
CA LYS A 142 26.86 -17.48 20.05
C LYS A 142 25.50 -16.82 19.90
N LEU A 143 25.13 -15.85 20.74
CA LEU A 143 23.88 -15.14 20.67
C LEU A 143 24.07 -13.86 19.84
N GLN A 144 23.25 -13.69 18.81
CA GLN A 144 23.14 -12.45 18.04
C GLN A 144 21.86 -11.75 18.44
N ILE A 145 21.95 -10.47 18.75
CA ILE A 145 20.80 -9.63 19.12
C ILE A 145 20.79 -8.42 18.17
N GLN A 146 19.63 -8.14 17.61
CA GLN A 146 19.34 -6.93 16.88
C GLN A 146 18.03 -6.39 17.45
N ALA A 147 18.01 -5.14 17.88
CA ALA A 147 16.83 -4.47 18.40
C ALA A 147 16.69 -3.08 17.79
N GLY A 148 15.52 -2.77 17.30
CA GLY A 148 15.22 -1.51 16.64
C GLY A 148 13.92 -0.89 17.13
N LEU A 149 13.83 0.42 16.96
CA LEU A 149 12.64 1.22 17.20
C LEU A 149 12.53 2.27 16.10
N ARG A 150 11.38 2.32 15.43
CA ARG A 150 11.04 3.35 14.45
C ARG A 150 9.80 4.09 14.92
N TYR A 151 9.86 5.40 14.89
CA TYR A 151 8.70 6.28 15.02
C TYR A 151 8.36 6.88 13.67
N GLU A 152 7.08 6.96 13.35
CA GLU A 152 6.60 7.56 12.11
C GLU A 152 5.41 8.48 12.38
N HIS A 153 5.46 9.66 11.78
CA HIS A 153 4.36 10.61 11.67
C HIS A 153 3.92 10.68 10.22
N THR A 154 2.61 10.55 9.98
CA THR A 154 2.02 10.69 8.63
C THR A 154 0.91 11.72 8.67
N GLY A 155 0.99 12.70 7.76
CA GLY A 155 -0.09 13.61 7.39
C GLY A 155 -0.71 13.16 6.08
N PHE A 156 -2.03 13.11 6.03
CA PHE A 156 -2.81 12.72 4.87
C PHE A 156 -3.91 13.74 4.63
N ASP A 157 -3.83 14.46 3.51
CA ASP A 157 -4.79 15.46 3.09
C ASP A 157 -5.59 14.96 1.89
N TYR A 158 -6.91 15.01 2.02
CA TYR A 158 -7.85 14.64 0.97
C TYR A 158 -8.59 15.87 0.44
N TYR A 159 -8.67 15.97 -0.87
CA TYR A 159 -9.43 17.03 -1.57
C TYR A 159 -10.41 16.38 -2.53
N ASP A 160 -11.63 16.87 -2.53
CA ASP A 160 -12.71 16.48 -3.44
C ASP A 160 -13.15 17.70 -4.24
N ASN A 161 -13.12 17.61 -5.57
CA ASN A 161 -13.42 18.70 -6.50
C ASN A 161 -12.67 20.02 -6.16
N GLY A 162 -11.45 19.90 -5.65
CA GLY A 162 -10.58 21.02 -5.27
C GLY A 162 -10.83 21.56 -3.86
N GLU A 163 -11.83 21.08 -3.14
CA GLU A 163 -12.12 21.48 -1.76
C GLU A 163 -11.43 20.54 -0.76
N TYR A 164 -10.85 21.12 0.29
CA TYR A 164 -10.24 20.35 1.37
C TYR A 164 -11.28 19.67 2.24
N MET A 165 -11.15 18.35 2.37
CA MET A 165 -12.09 17.50 3.09
C MET A 165 -11.55 17.13 4.47
N ALA A 166 -11.85 17.97 5.47
CA ALA A 166 -11.31 17.82 6.82
C ALA A 166 -11.67 16.48 7.50
N GLN A 167 -12.81 15.87 7.15
CA GLN A 167 -13.26 14.61 7.73
C GLN A 167 -12.51 13.40 7.18
N GLN A 168 -12.05 13.45 5.92
CA GLN A 168 -11.26 12.42 5.26
C GLN A 168 -9.76 12.61 5.47
N SER A 169 -9.33 13.84 5.77
CA SER A 169 -7.95 14.18 6.09
C SER A 169 -7.60 13.69 7.51
N LYS A 170 -6.37 13.24 7.72
CA LYS A 170 -5.95 12.59 8.97
C LYS A 170 -4.46 12.76 9.24
N ASN A 171 -4.15 12.80 10.53
CA ASN A 171 -2.76 12.71 10.99
C ASN A 171 -2.67 11.56 11.98
N TYR A 172 -1.64 10.75 11.86
CA TYR A 172 -1.42 9.63 12.76
C TYR A 172 0.05 9.41 13.05
N ASN A 173 0.30 8.79 14.21
CA ASN A 173 1.64 8.50 14.69
C ASN A 173 1.70 7.02 15.06
N HIS A 174 2.80 6.36 14.68
CA HIS A 174 3.03 4.96 15.01
C HIS A 174 4.45 4.72 15.48
N VAL A 175 4.60 3.70 16.31
CA VAL A 175 5.88 3.22 16.81
C VAL A 175 6.00 1.75 16.40
N PHE A 176 7.11 1.42 15.76
CA PHE A 176 7.38 0.09 15.21
C PHE A 176 8.61 -0.51 15.91
N PRO A 177 8.44 -1.30 16.96
CA PRO A 177 9.53 -2.06 17.55
C PRO A 177 9.88 -3.29 16.71
N SER A 178 11.16 -3.65 16.71
CA SER A 178 11.67 -4.87 16.09
C SER A 178 12.75 -5.50 16.99
N VAL A 179 12.74 -6.82 17.07
CA VAL A 179 13.76 -7.59 17.80
C VAL A 179 14.05 -8.87 17.02
N THR A 180 15.33 -9.18 16.84
CA THR A 180 15.78 -10.45 16.28
C THR A 180 16.83 -11.06 17.19
N LEU A 181 16.62 -12.34 17.53
CA LEU A 181 17.54 -13.15 18.33
C LEU A 181 18.01 -14.33 17.49
N GLY A 182 19.30 -14.40 17.20
CA GLY A 182 19.93 -15.52 16.50
C GLY A 182 20.80 -16.30 17.47
N PHE A 183 20.63 -17.61 17.59
CA PHE A 183 21.42 -18.48 18.47
C PHE A 183 21.49 -19.91 17.96
N PRO A 184 22.63 -20.59 18.17
CA PRO A 184 22.71 -22.02 17.92
C PRO A 184 22.08 -22.83 19.06
N LEU A 185 21.35 -23.86 18.69
CA LEU A 185 20.87 -24.89 19.61
C LEU A 185 21.46 -26.24 19.20
N LYS A 186 22.57 -26.65 19.84
CA LYS A 186 23.43 -27.77 19.40
C LYS A 186 23.92 -27.54 17.97
N ASP A 187 23.51 -28.38 17.01
CA ASP A 187 23.87 -28.31 15.61
C ASP A 187 22.86 -27.50 14.76
N ALA A 188 21.79 -27.02 15.36
CA ALA A 188 20.79 -26.18 14.69
C ALA A 188 21.11 -24.70 14.86
N GLN A 189 20.85 -23.89 13.81
CA GLN A 189 20.82 -22.44 13.90
C GLN A 189 19.37 -22.00 14.03
N MET A 190 19.11 -21.15 15.01
CA MET A 190 17.77 -20.66 15.30
C MET A 190 17.73 -19.13 15.23
N GLN A 191 16.64 -18.59 14.71
CA GLN A 191 16.36 -17.16 14.70
C GLN A 191 14.91 -16.94 15.10
N LEU A 192 14.72 -16.21 16.18
CA LEU A 192 13.41 -15.70 16.61
C LEU A 192 13.34 -14.22 16.31
N SER A 193 12.28 -13.79 15.63
CA SER A 193 12.07 -12.39 15.31
C SER A 193 10.67 -11.91 15.67
N TYR A 194 10.59 -10.66 16.05
CA TYR A 194 9.37 -9.89 16.17
C TYR A 194 9.53 -8.60 15.38
N SER A 195 8.53 -8.25 14.57
CA SER A 195 8.43 -6.95 13.91
C SER A 195 7.00 -6.41 13.95
N SER A 196 6.90 -5.10 13.84
CA SER A 196 5.64 -4.41 13.64
C SER A 196 5.76 -3.51 12.41
N ASP A 197 4.74 -3.57 11.54
CA ASP A 197 4.73 -2.88 10.26
C ASP A 197 3.37 -2.23 9.99
N ILE A 198 3.36 -1.17 9.17
CA ILE A 198 2.15 -0.48 8.73
C ILE A 198 1.83 -0.84 7.28
N SER A 199 0.56 -1.11 6.99
CA SER A 199 0.03 -1.24 5.64
C SER A 199 -1.02 -0.18 5.41
N ARG A 200 -0.75 0.74 4.49
CA ARG A 200 -1.67 1.81 4.13
C ARG A 200 -2.71 1.32 3.13
N PRO A 201 -3.96 1.83 3.19
CA PRO A 201 -4.94 1.60 2.13
C PRO A 201 -4.37 2.00 0.78
N ALA A 202 -4.68 1.25 -0.26
CA ALA A 202 -4.36 1.70 -1.61
C ALA A 202 -5.18 2.95 -1.95
N TYR A 203 -4.65 3.82 -2.80
CA TYR A 203 -5.35 5.08 -3.13
C TYR A 203 -6.72 4.84 -3.79
N TRP A 204 -6.89 3.76 -4.52
CA TRP A 204 -8.17 3.36 -5.07
C TRP A 204 -9.22 3.03 -4.00
N ASP A 205 -8.77 2.47 -2.84
CA ASP A 205 -9.65 2.18 -1.70
C ASP A 205 -10.10 3.45 -0.98
N LEU A 206 -9.38 4.55 -1.15
CA LEU A 206 -9.64 5.83 -0.50
C LEU A 206 -10.51 6.78 -1.33
N ARG A 207 -10.91 6.40 -2.56
CA ARG A 207 -11.76 7.23 -3.40
C ARG A 207 -13.17 7.35 -2.83
N SER A 208 -13.77 8.54 -2.96
CA SER A 208 -15.16 8.80 -2.61
C SER A 208 -16.14 8.43 -3.72
N ASN A 209 -15.67 8.44 -4.96
CA ASN A 209 -16.52 8.18 -6.12
C ASN A 209 -16.91 6.71 -6.27
N THR A 210 -18.05 6.50 -6.94
CA THR A 210 -18.53 5.19 -7.38
C THR A 210 -18.01 4.92 -8.79
N THR A 211 -17.50 3.73 -9.05
CA THR A 211 -17.05 3.29 -10.37
C THR A 211 -17.95 2.19 -10.91
N TYR A 212 -18.18 2.21 -12.21
CA TYR A 212 -19.00 1.23 -12.90
C TYR A 212 -18.22 -0.08 -13.09
N VAL A 213 -18.82 -1.20 -12.69
CA VAL A 213 -18.30 -2.54 -12.98
C VAL A 213 -19.23 -3.22 -14.00
N ASN A 214 -20.52 -3.28 -13.72
CA ASN A 214 -21.59 -3.68 -14.62
C ASN A 214 -22.92 -3.15 -14.07
N ARG A 215 -24.04 -3.37 -14.76
CA ARG A 215 -25.36 -2.84 -14.35
C ARG A 215 -25.84 -3.30 -12.97
N TYR A 216 -25.33 -4.40 -12.44
CA TYR A 216 -25.68 -4.93 -11.12
C TYR A 216 -24.61 -4.69 -10.07
N MET A 217 -23.45 -4.19 -10.47
CA MET A 217 -22.33 -4.03 -9.56
C MET A 217 -21.58 -2.72 -9.78
N TYR A 218 -21.47 -1.98 -8.71
CA TYR A 218 -20.66 -0.78 -8.60
C TYR A 218 -19.55 -1.00 -7.59
N SER A 219 -18.42 -0.34 -7.77
CA SER A 219 -17.32 -0.36 -6.81
C SER A 219 -17.13 1.04 -6.23
N LYS A 220 -16.96 1.13 -4.91
CA LYS A 220 -16.71 2.38 -4.20
C LYS A 220 -15.62 2.17 -3.16
N GLY A 221 -14.72 3.11 -3.04
CA GLY A 221 -13.75 3.15 -1.96
C GLY A 221 -14.35 3.74 -0.67
N ASN A 222 -13.52 3.81 0.35
CA ASN A 222 -13.87 4.43 1.62
C ASN A 222 -12.74 5.38 2.06
N PRO A 223 -12.88 6.71 1.92
CA PRO A 223 -11.85 7.66 2.29
C PRO A 223 -11.57 7.74 3.80
N PHE A 224 -12.40 7.08 4.62
CA PHE A 224 -12.21 7.00 6.08
C PHE A 224 -11.34 5.83 6.53
N LEU A 225 -10.88 4.97 5.62
CA LEU A 225 -10.01 3.84 5.96
C LEU A 225 -8.74 4.32 6.67
N MET A 226 -8.41 3.66 7.77
CA MET A 226 -7.15 3.85 8.49
C MET A 226 -6.14 2.78 8.06
N PRO A 227 -4.84 3.05 8.17
CA PRO A 227 -3.83 2.02 7.95
C PRO A 227 -4.00 0.84 8.90
N SER A 228 -3.71 -0.37 8.43
CA SER A 228 -3.62 -1.55 9.26
C SER A 228 -2.21 -1.71 9.84
N ILE A 229 -2.14 -2.20 11.08
CA ILE A 229 -0.88 -2.50 11.77
C ILE A 229 -0.74 -4.01 11.89
N THR A 230 0.37 -4.53 11.41
CA THR A 230 0.67 -5.96 11.47
C THR A 230 1.79 -6.21 12.48
N HIS A 231 1.56 -7.14 13.38
CA HIS A 231 2.56 -7.67 14.31
C HIS A 231 2.93 -9.08 13.89
N ASN A 232 4.22 -9.30 13.63
CA ASN A 232 4.74 -10.58 13.16
C ASN A 232 5.69 -11.18 14.20
N ILE A 233 5.50 -12.45 14.50
CA ILE A 233 6.46 -13.27 15.26
C ILE A 233 6.85 -14.43 14.35
N ALA A 234 8.15 -14.66 14.15
CA ALA A 234 8.64 -15.75 13.33
C ALA A 234 9.80 -16.49 13.99
N LEU A 235 9.78 -17.80 13.92
CA LEU A 235 10.87 -18.69 14.29
C LEU A 235 11.38 -19.38 13.03
N ASN A 236 12.65 -19.18 12.71
CA ASN A 236 13.38 -19.93 11.70
C ASN A 236 14.36 -20.87 12.40
N ALA A 237 14.40 -22.12 11.99
CA ALA A 237 15.37 -23.09 12.48
C ALA A 237 15.96 -23.88 11.30
N SER A 238 17.28 -23.98 11.25
CA SER A 238 18.01 -24.72 10.22
C SER A 238 18.89 -25.78 10.89
N TYR A 239 18.69 -27.04 10.54
CA TYR A 239 19.46 -28.17 11.02
C TYR A 239 19.83 -29.10 9.88
N LYS A 240 21.12 -29.18 9.57
CA LYS A 240 21.65 -29.96 8.43
C LYS A 240 20.93 -29.60 7.12
N TRP A 241 20.11 -30.51 6.60
CA TRP A 241 19.33 -30.35 5.37
C TRP A 241 17.86 -29.91 5.65
N MET A 242 17.46 -29.78 6.92
CA MET A 242 16.10 -29.40 7.31
C MET A 242 16.01 -27.92 7.62
N ASN A 243 14.95 -27.25 7.14
CA ASN A 243 14.58 -25.90 7.50
C ASN A 243 13.14 -25.91 8.03
N LEU A 244 12.93 -25.29 9.17
CA LEU A 244 11.62 -25.10 9.79
C LEU A 244 11.33 -23.59 9.84
N TYR A 245 10.14 -23.21 9.41
CA TYR A 245 9.58 -21.87 9.59
C TYR A 245 8.25 -21.97 10.31
N LEU A 246 8.12 -21.22 11.41
CA LEU A 246 6.87 -21.01 12.14
C LEU A 246 6.61 -19.51 12.21
N GLY A 247 5.45 -19.07 11.76
CA GLY A 247 5.06 -17.67 11.75
C GLY A 247 3.70 -17.47 12.39
N TYR A 248 3.55 -16.39 13.14
CA TYR A 248 2.28 -15.88 13.63
C TYR A 248 2.17 -14.41 13.27
N SER A 249 1.04 -14.01 12.67
CA SER A 249 0.75 -12.65 12.29
C SER A 249 -0.59 -12.21 12.88
N HIS A 250 -0.60 -11.05 13.51
CA HIS A 250 -1.81 -10.38 13.99
C HIS A 250 -1.96 -9.05 13.31
N ILE A 251 -3.08 -8.85 12.61
CA ILE A 251 -3.38 -7.63 11.86
C ILE A 251 -4.50 -6.88 12.60
N LYS A 252 -4.18 -5.68 13.06
CA LYS A 252 -5.14 -4.75 13.61
C LYS A 252 -5.67 -3.85 12.49
N ASP A 253 -6.99 -3.59 12.49
CA ASP A 253 -7.68 -2.74 11.51
C ASP A 253 -7.48 -3.24 10.06
N ALA A 254 -7.66 -4.55 9.84
CA ALA A 254 -7.49 -5.18 8.53
C ALA A 254 -8.48 -4.60 7.51
N ILE A 255 -7.95 -4.19 6.35
CA ILE A 255 -8.74 -3.65 5.25
C ILE A 255 -9.30 -4.81 4.43
N THR A 256 -10.62 -4.84 4.27
CA THR A 256 -11.31 -5.88 3.50
C THR A 256 -12.37 -5.27 2.61
N SER A 257 -12.64 -5.90 1.46
CA SER A 257 -13.78 -5.57 0.61
C SER A 257 -15.04 -6.30 1.06
N GLN A 258 -16.18 -5.65 0.93
CA GLN A 258 -17.48 -6.23 1.23
C GLN A 258 -18.45 -5.94 0.08
N THR A 259 -19.22 -6.94 -0.32
CA THR A 259 -20.34 -6.77 -1.24
C THR A 259 -21.62 -6.58 -0.43
N ILE A 260 -22.32 -5.51 -0.70
CA ILE A 260 -23.62 -5.19 -0.09
C ILE A 260 -24.68 -5.03 -1.18
N ALA A 261 -25.94 -5.29 -0.83
CA ALA A 261 -27.03 -5.01 -1.75
C ALA A 261 -27.12 -3.49 -1.98
N TYR A 262 -27.17 -3.07 -3.24
CA TYR A 262 -27.44 -1.69 -3.61
C TYR A 262 -28.95 -1.46 -3.57
N SER A 263 -29.39 -0.53 -2.74
CA SER A 263 -30.78 -0.02 -2.74
C SER A 263 -30.75 1.41 -3.23
N GLU A 264 -31.48 1.67 -4.30
CA GLU A 264 -31.79 3.04 -4.71
C GLU A 264 -32.57 3.79 -3.62
#